data_1090dd9a97562a51f616bee96c22ccbe
#
_entry.id   1090dd9a97562a51f616bee96c22ccbe
#
_cell.length_a   1.000
_cell.length_b   1.000
_cell.length_c   1.000
_cell.angle_alpha   90.00
_cell.angle_beta   90.00
_cell.angle_gamma   90.00
#
_symmetry.space_group_name_H-M   'P 1'
#
loop_
_entity.id
_entity.type
_entity.pdbx_description
1 polymer ?
#
loop_
_entity_poly.entity_id
_entity_poly.type
_entity_poly.pdbx_seq_one_letter_code
_entity_poly.pdbx_strand_id
1 'polypeptide(L)'
;QIEDFVNNSLVSRKKELPKATKIIEDTAYEFVKWIKELSVTPTIADLKHLFEDIQINELSKIKSKYDETTINAIDIFSKSLLRMILKNPINTLKAQASNGHYTSSMVDLIRSMYQLDKQSKIVK
;
A
#
# COMPACT_ATOMS: atom_id res chain seq x y z
N GLN A 1 -7.95 30.96 47.10
CA GLN A 1 -7.24 29.66 47.08
C GLN A 1 -7.67 28.83 45.89
N ILE A 2 -8.97 28.68 45.67
CA ILE A 2 -9.49 27.93 44.51
C ILE A 2 -9.21 28.69 43.22
N GLU A 3 -9.31 30.03 43.25
CA GLU A 3 -9.01 30.86 42.08
C GLU A 3 -7.54 30.75 41.67
N ASP A 4 -6.61 30.75 42.65
CA ASP A 4 -5.18 30.57 42.36
C ASP A 4 -4.89 29.22 41.78
N PHE A 5 -5.53 28.17 42.27
CA PHE A 5 -5.38 26.81 41.72
C PHE A 5 -5.88 26.74 40.29
N VAL A 6 -7.05 27.31 40.01
CA VAL A 6 -7.64 27.32 38.67
C VAL A 6 -6.76 28.11 37.70
N ASN A 7 -6.27 29.29 38.12
CA ASN A 7 -5.38 30.11 37.31
C ASN A 7 -4.07 29.42 37.00
N ASN A 8 -3.46 28.76 37.99
CA ASN A 8 -2.23 28.00 37.78
C ASN A 8 -2.47 26.82 36.85
N SER A 9 -3.60 26.16 36.97
CA SER A 9 -3.99 25.05 36.12
C SER A 9 -4.19 25.51 34.66
N LEU A 10 -4.83 26.66 34.47
CA LEU A 10 -5.04 27.25 33.15
C LEU A 10 -3.74 27.69 32.50
N VAL A 11 -2.83 28.30 33.26
CA VAL A 11 -1.51 28.70 32.76
C VAL A 11 -0.70 27.47 32.35
N SER A 12 -0.72 26.42 33.17
CA SER A 12 -0.04 25.15 32.84
C SER A 12 -0.61 24.53 31.57
N ARG A 13 -1.93 24.51 31.43
CA ARG A 13 -2.58 23.98 30.22
C ARG A 13 -2.22 24.80 28.98
N LYS A 14 -2.14 26.13 29.11
CA LYS A 14 -1.75 26.98 27.98
C LYS A 14 -0.32 26.71 27.51
N LYS A 15 0.59 26.38 28.44
CA LYS A 15 1.96 26.02 28.10
C LYS A 15 2.06 24.68 27.40
N GLU A 16 1.20 23.71 27.76
CA GLU A 16 1.22 22.35 27.20
C GLU A 16 0.34 22.21 25.97
N LEU A 17 -0.66 23.06 25.78
CA LEU A 17 -1.57 23.00 24.64
C LEU A 17 -0.87 22.95 23.28
N PRO A 18 0.16 23.77 23.00
CA PRO A 18 0.84 23.69 21.69
C PRO A 18 1.48 22.32 21.43
N LYS A 19 2.04 21.68 22.45
CA LYS A 19 2.63 20.34 22.30
C LYS A 19 1.55 19.29 22.09
N ALA A 20 0.45 19.34 22.87
CA ALA A 20 -0.67 18.44 22.74
C ALA A 20 -1.36 18.60 21.38
N THR A 21 -1.56 19.83 20.95
CA THR A 21 -2.16 20.14 19.66
C THR A 21 -1.31 19.60 18.52
N LYS A 22 0.02 19.76 18.60
CA LYS A 22 0.93 19.23 17.59
C LYS A 22 0.86 17.70 17.51
N ILE A 23 0.82 17.01 18.64
CA ILE A 23 0.71 15.56 18.69
C ILE A 23 -0.60 15.10 18.05
N ILE A 24 -1.71 15.79 18.36
CA ILE A 24 -3.02 15.48 17.78
C ILE A 24 -3.01 15.73 16.28
N GLU A 25 -2.42 16.82 15.82
CA GLU A 25 -2.30 17.15 14.40
C GLU A 25 -1.45 16.12 13.66
N ASP A 26 -0.31 15.73 14.22
CA ASP A 26 0.58 14.73 13.62
C ASP A 26 -0.12 13.38 13.55
N THR A 27 -0.84 12.99 14.59
CA THR A 27 -1.59 11.72 14.63
C THR A 27 -2.74 11.75 13.62
N ALA A 28 -3.46 12.86 13.53
CA ALA A 28 -4.55 13.01 12.56
C ALA A 28 -4.01 12.99 11.13
N TYR A 29 -2.87 13.62 10.88
CA TYR A 29 -2.22 13.61 9.56
C TYR A 29 -1.86 12.18 9.15
N GLU A 30 -1.22 11.43 10.04
CA GLU A 30 -0.84 10.04 9.76
C GLU A 30 -2.07 9.15 9.54
N PHE A 31 -3.14 9.38 10.31
CA PHE A 31 -4.38 8.64 10.17
C PHE A 31 -5.05 8.90 8.82
N VAL A 32 -5.12 10.17 8.40
CA VAL A 32 -5.70 10.56 7.11
C VAL A 32 -4.86 9.98 5.96
N LYS A 33 -3.54 10.04 6.08
CA LYS A 33 -2.61 9.46 5.12
C LYS A 33 -2.86 7.95 4.96
N TRP A 34 -3.01 7.25 6.07
CA TRP A 34 -3.29 5.82 6.07
C TRP A 34 -4.63 5.49 5.39
N ILE A 35 -5.68 6.27 5.70
CA ILE A 35 -6.99 6.09 5.06
C ILE A 35 -6.90 6.31 3.55
N LYS A 36 -6.16 7.32 3.11
CA LYS A 36 -5.95 7.60 1.69
C LYS A 36 -5.23 6.45 1.00
N GLU A 37 -4.24 5.86 1.65
CA GLU A 37 -3.53 4.69 1.12
C GLU A 37 -4.46 3.48 0.97
N LEU A 38 -5.45 3.32 1.85
CA LEU A 38 -6.41 2.23 1.76
C LEU A 38 -7.20 2.24 0.45
N SER A 39 -7.37 3.42 -0.18
CA SER A 39 -8.11 3.54 -1.44
C SER A 39 -7.45 2.79 -2.59
N VAL A 40 -6.13 2.60 -2.55
CA VAL A 40 -5.39 1.88 -3.60
C VAL A 40 -5.06 0.45 -3.20
N THR A 41 -5.34 0.04 -1.98
CA THR A 41 -5.01 -1.30 -1.46
C THR A 41 -5.61 -2.44 -2.31
N PRO A 42 -6.89 -2.40 -2.71
CA PRO A 42 -7.43 -3.47 -3.56
C PRO A 42 -6.73 -3.59 -4.90
N THR A 43 -6.38 -2.47 -5.52
CA THR A 43 -5.67 -2.46 -6.80
C THR A 43 -4.26 -3.02 -6.66
N ILE A 44 -3.56 -2.66 -5.58
CA ILE A 44 -2.23 -3.21 -5.29
C ILE A 44 -2.30 -4.72 -5.07
N ALA A 45 -3.29 -5.20 -4.30
CA ALA A 45 -3.49 -6.62 -4.07
C ALA A 45 -3.75 -7.37 -5.38
N ASP A 46 -4.61 -6.83 -6.23
CA ASP A 46 -4.93 -7.42 -7.52
C ASP A 46 -3.71 -7.47 -8.44
N LEU A 47 -2.88 -6.41 -8.45
CA LEU A 47 -1.62 -6.41 -9.21
C LEU A 47 -0.68 -7.50 -8.73
N LYS A 48 -0.51 -7.64 -7.43
CA LYS A 48 0.35 -8.69 -6.85
C LYS A 48 -0.14 -10.08 -7.22
N HIS A 49 -1.45 -10.31 -7.13
CA HIS A 49 -2.05 -11.59 -7.49
C HIS A 49 -1.87 -11.91 -8.97
N LEU A 50 -2.04 -10.91 -9.83
CA LEU A 50 -1.81 -11.09 -11.27
C LEU A 50 -0.38 -11.56 -11.54
N PHE A 51 0.60 -10.89 -10.95
CA PHE A 51 2.01 -11.23 -11.17
C PHE A 51 2.36 -12.59 -10.57
N GLU A 52 1.80 -12.92 -9.41
CA GLU A 52 1.96 -14.25 -8.81
C GLU A 52 1.40 -15.34 -9.73
N ASP A 53 0.21 -15.13 -10.29
CA ASP A 53 -0.44 -16.07 -11.19
C ASP A 53 0.38 -16.26 -12.47
N ILE A 54 0.91 -15.18 -13.02
CA ILE A 54 1.79 -15.25 -14.21
C ILE A 54 3.03 -16.10 -13.88
N GLN A 55 3.66 -15.84 -12.74
CA GLN A 55 4.86 -16.58 -12.32
C GLN A 55 4.55 -18.06 -12.16
N ILE A 56 3.46 -18.40 -11.48
CA ILE A 56 3.06 -19.80 -11.26
C ILE A 56 2.77 -20.48 -12.60
N ASN A 57 2.03 -19.83 -13.49
CA ASN A 57 1.68 -20.38 -14.78
C ASN A 57 2.91 -20.60 -15.66
N GLU A 58 3.82 -19.63 -15.71
CA GLU A 58 5.04 -19.77 -16.51
C GLU A 58 5.97 -20.84 -15.94
N LEU A 59 6.07 -20.92 -14.61
CA LEU A 59 6.88 -21.96 -13.96
C LEU A 59 6.31 -23.36 -14.26
N SER A 60 4.99 -23.49 -14.25
CA SER A 60 4.33 -24.79 -14.52
C SER A 60 4.65 -25.33 -15.92
N LYS A 61 4.90 -24.44 -16.88
CA LYS A 61 5.22 -24.82 -18.25
C LYS A 61 6.59 -25.51 -18.36
N ILE A 62 7.50 -25.25 -17.44
CA ILE A 62 8.87 -25.77 -17.48
C ILE A 62 9.16 -26.81 -16.40
N LYS A 63 8.23 -27.07 -15.49
CA LYS A 63 8.45 -27.99 -14.36
C LYS A 63 8.88 -29.38 -14.77
N SER A 64 8.37 -29.88 -15.88
CA SER A 64 8.70 -31.22 -16.39
C SER A 64 9.98 -31.27 -17.24
N LYS A 65 10.54 -30.10 -17.58
CA LYS A 65 11.69 -29.98 -18.47
C LYS A 65 13.03 -29.88 -17.74
N TYR A 66 13.01 -29.56 -16.47
CA TYR A 66 14.22 -29.30 -15.67
C TYR A 66 14.13 -30.04 -14.35
N ASP A 67 15.27 -30.23 -13.72
CA ASP A 67 15.35 -30.88 -12.42
C ASP A 67 14.84 -29.95 -11.30
N GLU A 68 14.62 -30.55 -10.14
CA GLU A 68 14.05 -29.83 -8.99
C GLU A 68 14.93 -28.63 -8.56
N THR A 69 16.24 -28.80 -8.56
CA THR A 69 17.18 -27.75 -8.18
C THR A 69 17.08 -26.56 -9.12
N THR A 70 17.00 -26.82 -10.44
CA THR A 70 16.85 -25.78 -11.45
C THR A 70 15.51 -25.07 -11.31
N ILE A 71 14.43 -25.80 -11.12
CA ILE A 71 13.10 -25.24 -10.94
C ILE A 71 13.04 -24.35 -9.68
N ASN A 72 13.65 -24.78 -8.58
CA ASN A 72 13.71 -23.99 -7.37
C ASN A 72 14.48 -22.68 -7.58
N ALA A 73 15.59 -22.72 -8.31
CA ALA A 73 16.36 -21.53 -8.64
C ALA A 73 15.55 -20.54 -9.48
N ILE A 74 14.82 -21.05 -10.48
CA ILE A 74 13.96 -20.22 -11.34
C ILE A 74 12.81 -19.64 -10.54
N ASP A 75 12.21 -20.42 -9.65
CA ASP A 75 11.13 -19.95 -8.77
C ASP A 75 11.59 -18.76 -7.91
N ILE A 76 12.72 -18.92 -7.24
CA ILE A 76 13.28 -17.87 -6.37
C ILE A 76 13.63 -16.63 -7.20
N PHE A 77 14.30 -16.81 -8.32
CA PHE A 77 14.70 -15.71 -9.19
C PHE A 77 13.50 -14.95 -9.74
N SER A 78 12.51 -15.67 -10.28
CA SER A 78 11.32 -15.04 -10.87
C SER A 78 10.51 -14.27 -9.83
N LYS A 79 10.34 -14.80 -8.63
CA LYS A 79 9.65 -14.10 -7.55
C LYS A 79 10.38 -12.83 -7.15
N SER A 80 11.70 -12.87 -7.06
CA SER A 80 12.52 -11.71 -6.73
C SER A 80 12.43 -10.65 -7.83
N LEU A 81 12.50 -11.07 -9.10
CA LEU A 81 12.40 -10.18 -10.24
C LEU A 81 11.04 -9.45 -10.25
N LEU A 82 9.95 -10.18 -10.08
CA LEU A 82 8.61 -9.60 -10.06
C LEU A 82 8.42 -8.62 -8.90
N ARG A 83 8.97 -8.95 -7.74
CA ARG A 83 8.92 -8.06 -6.57
C ARG A 83 9.63 -6.74 -6.87
N MET A 84 10.77 -6.79 -7.53
CA MET A 84 11.52 -5.58 -7.89
C MET A 84 10.79 -4.76 -8.95
N ILE A 85 10.17 -5.41 -9.92
CA ILE A 85 9.37 -4.74 -10.96
C ILE A 85 8.17 -4.02 -10.34
N LEU A 86 7.49 -4.67 -9.38
CA LEU A 86 6.30 -4.12 -8.73
C LEU A 86 6.60 -3.03 -7.70
N LYS A 87 7.83 -2.98 -7.20
CA LYS A 87 8.19 -2.07 -6.10
C LYS A 87 7.85 -0.61 -6.42
N ASN A 88 8.31 -0.11 -7.56
CA ASN A 88 8.09 1.29 -7.92
C ASN A 88 6.63 1.62 -8.22
N PRO A 89 5.90 0.83 -9.02
CA PRO A 89 4.48 1.10 -9.23
C PRO A 89 3.67 1.10 -7.94
N ILE A 90 3.92 0.14 -7.04
CA ILE A 90 3.19 0.07 -5.77
C ILE A 90 3.51 1.27 -4.89
N ASN A 91 4.79 1.63 -4.75
CA ASN A 91 5.20 2.77 -3.95
C ASN A 91 4.64 4.07 -4.53
N THR A 92 4.59 4.20 -5.86
CA THR A 92 4.02 5.36 -6.53
C THR A 92 2.52 5.47 -6.25
N LEU A 93 1.78 4.37 -6.35
CA LEU A 93 0.35 4.34 -6.04
C LEU A 93 0.08 4.79 -4.60
N LYS A 94 0.84 4.26 -3.65
CA LYS A 94 0.71 4.63 -2.24
C LYS A 94 1.03 6.11 -2.02
N ALA A 95 2.12 6.59 -2.62
CA ALA A 95 2.54 7.98 -2.47
C ALA A 95 1.51 8.94 -3.07
N GLN A 96 1.00 8.65 -4.25
CA GLN A 96 -0.03 9.49 -4.89
C GLN A 96 -1.30 9.51 -4.05
N ALA A 97 -1.74 8.37 -3.54
CA ALA A 97 -2.92 8.30 -2.69
C ALA A 97 -2.73 9.09 -1.40
N SER A 98 -1.59 8.90 -0.71
CA SER A 98 -1.34 9.58 0.57
C SER A 98 -1.16 11.08 0.43
N ASN A 99 -0.66 11.55 -0.72
CA ASN A 99 -0.46 12.97 -1.01
C ASN A 99 -1.73 13.65 -1.54
N GLY A 100 -2.85 12.93 -1.63
CA GLY A 100 -4.09 13.49 -2.12
C GLY A 100 -4.18 13.63 -3.64
N HIS A 101 -3.26 13.03 -4.38
CA HIS A 101 -3.28 13.03 -5.84
C HIS A 101 -4.04 11.83 -6.41
N TYR A 102 -4.66 11.04 -5.54
CA TYR A 102 -5.49 9.91 -5.96
C TYR A 102 -6.68 10.40 -6.78
N THR A 103 -6.89 9.77 -7.92
CA THR A 103 -8.10 9.93 -8.71
C THR A 103 -8.61 8.55 -9.11
N SER A 104 -9.93 8.41 -9.20
CA SER A 104 -10.54 7.16 -9.67
C SER A 104 -10.12 6.84 -11.11
N SER A 105 -9.90 7.85 -11.93
CA SER A 105 -9.45 7.63 -13.32
C SER A 105 -8.02 7.06 -13.38
N MET A 106 -7.14 7.43 -12.43
CA MET A 106 -5.80 6.85 -12.35
C MET A 106 -5.87 5.35 -12.04
N VAL A 107 -6.69 4.97 -11.07
CA VAL A 107 -6.89 3.57 -10.70
C VAL A 107 -7.57 2.81 -11.83
N ASP A 108 -8.58 3.39 -12.45
CA ASP A 108 -9.28 2.78 -13.59
C ASP A 108 -8.31 2.50 -14.75
N LEU A 109 -7.39 3.43 -15.02
CA LEU A 109 -6.38 3.24 -16.06
C LEU A 109 -5.46 2.05 -15.73
N ILE A 110 -4.98 1.97 -14.50
CA ILE A 110 -4.12 0.86 -14.06
C ILE A 110 -4.87 -0.46 -14.16
N ARG A 111 -6.10 -0.51 -13.68
CA ARG A 111 -6.91 -1.72 -13.75
C ARG A 111 -7.19 -2.14 -15.19
N SER A 112 -7.36 -1.17 -16.07
CA SER A 112 -7.55 -1.43 -17.50
C SER A 112 -6.28 -1.94 -18.17
N MET A 113 -5.14 -1.29 -17.88
CA MET A 113 -3.84 -1.66 -18.45
C MET A 113 -3.45 -3.10 -18.12
N TYR A 114 -3.72 -3.53 -16.90
CA TYR A 114 -3.39 -4.88 -16.42
C TYR A 114 -4.58 -5.84 -16.48
N GLN A 115 -5.74 -5.37 -16.95
CA GLN A 115 -6.97 -6.17 -17.09
C GLN A 115 -7.37 -6.86 -15.77
N LEU A 116 -7.27 -6.14 -14.68
CA LEU A 116 -7.52 -6.69 -13.33
C LEU A 116 -8.97 -7.13 -13.15
N ASP A 117 -9.91 -6.38 -13.70
CA ASP A 117 -11.33 -6.70 -13.56
C ASP A 117 -11.74 -7.90 -14.41
N LYS A 118 -11.10 -8.10 -15.56
CA LYS A 118 -11.31 -9.28 -16.41
C LYS A 118 -10.83 -10.54 -15.71
N GLN A 119 -9.76 -10.47 -14.94
CA GLN A 119 -9.22 -11.63 -14.22
C GLN A 119 -10.17 -12.07 -13.11
N SER A 120 -10.80 -11.13 -12.42
CA SER A 120 -11.86 -11.43 -11.46
C SER A 120 -13.02 -12.20 -12.10
N LYS A 121 -13.33 -11.91 -13.36
CA LYS A 121 -14.42 -12.57 -14.09
C LYS A 121 -14.03 -13.96 -14.58
N ILE A 122 -12.76 -14.18 -14.89
CA ILE A 122 -12.27 -15.46 -15.40
C ILE A 122 -12.26 -16.53 -14.31
N VAL A 123 -12.09 -16.14 -13.06
CA VAL A 123 -12.06 -17.07 -11.92
C VAL A 123 -13.45 -17.64 -11.60
N LYS A 124 -14.46 -17.11 -12.22
CA LYS A 124 -15.79 -17.69 -12.14
C LYS A 124 -15.90 -18.84 -13.15
#